data_6bc2d08a8faab5ef1c156d7503859867
#
_entry.id   6bc2d08a8faab5ef1c156d7503859867
#
_cell.length_a   1.000
_cell.length_b   1.000
_cell.length_c   1.000
_cell.angle_alpha   90.00
_cell.angle_beta   90.00
_cell.angle_gamma   90.00
#
_symmetry.space_group_name_H-M   'P 1'
#
loop_
_entity.id
_entity.type
_entity.pdbx_description
1 polymer ?
#
loop_
_entity_poly.entity_id
_entity_poly.type
_entity_poly.pdbx_seq_one_letter_code
_entity_poly.pdbx_strand_id
1 'polypeptide(L)'
;HVVPAACDHVVIDDMNIMSRIVTGDGIDITSSQDVEVKNCFIRSTDDSICIKAHGLIGDTSTVRDVTKVYVHNNVLWNAEPGNAIELGYGLQSEIHDLVFEDCDIIHCQYEGNMGGAAISIHQADGGHVHDVHYRNIRVEQAEQKLFDIKVLLCRYTQQVAKGEIHDIHFENIQVLNGDIPVSLIRGYQTPTEEVRVHDITFDNITFMGKKCETWQDLRLVTELANDIYVNGVRTCKQMKF
;
A
#
# COMPACT_ATOMS: atom_id res chain seq x y z
N HIS A 1 5.98 -15.70 9.20
CA HIS A 1 5.53 -14.38 9.60
C HIS A 1 6.57 -13.73 10.52
N VAL A 2 7.11 -12.60 10.14
CA VAL A 2 8.11 -11.82 10.88
C VAL A 2 7.48 -10.48 11.27
N VAL A 3 7.53 -10.14 12.55
CA VAL A 3 6.86 -8.94 13.07
C VAL A 3 7.85 -8.11 13.91
N PRO A 4 8.62 -7.19 13.31
CA PRO A 4 9.28 -6.16 14.09
C PRO A 4 8.21 -5.23 14.66
N ALA A 5 8.11 -5.20 15.97
CA ALA A 5 7.05 -4.49 16.66
C ALA A 5 7.61 -3.58 17.77
N ALA A 6 7.30 -2.29 17.70
CA ALA A 6 7.84 -1.24 18.55
C ALA A 6 9.39 -1.26 18.62
N CYS A 7 10.02 -1.56 17.48
CA CYS A 7 11.47 -1.71 17.33
C CYS A 7 12.11 -0.48 16.69
N ASP A 8 13.40 -0.32 16.91
CA ASP A 8 14.27 0.66 16.26
C ASP A 8 15.50 -0.04 15.68
N HIS A 9 15.99 0.43 14.52
CA HIS A 9 17.19 -0.09 13.86
C HIS A 9 17.10 -1.59 13.53
N VAL A 10 16.12 -1.97 12.71
CA VAL A 10 15.90 -3.37 12.30
C VAL A 10 16.41 -3.60 10.88
N VAL A 11 17.15 -4.67 10.66
CA VAL A 11 17.51 -5.15 9.33
C VAL A 11 16.99 -6.58 9.16
N ILE A 12 16.20 -6.79 8.10
CA ILE A 12 15.71 -8.10 7.66
C ILE A 12 16.33 -8.36 6.28
N ASP A 13 17.26 -9.29 6.20
CA ASP A 13 18.08 -9.52 5.02
C ASP A 13 18.17 -11.01 4.68
N ASP A 14 18.08 -11.34 3.37
CA ASP A 14 18.26 -12.68 2.80
C ASP A 14 17.36 -13.77 3.44
N MET A 15 16.09 -13.43 3.68
CA MET A 15 15.12 -14.36 4.25
C MET A 15 14.22 -14.99 3.19
N ASN A 16 13.94 -16.29 3.35
CA ASN A 16 12.91 -17.00 2.61
C ASN A 16 11.72 -17.25 3.54
N ILE A 17 10.61 -16.52 3.31
CA ILE A 17 9.40 -16.61 4.11
C ILE A 17 8.32 -17.30 3.30
N MET A 18 7.73 -18.37 3.84
CA MET A 18 6.64 -19.11 3.21
C MET A 18 5.51 -19.32 4.21
N SER A 19 4.35 -18.75 3.93
CA SER A 19 3.14 -18.91 4.72
C SER A 19 2.09 -19.73 3.97
N ARG A 20 1.21 -20.41 4.72
CA ARG A 20 0.14 -21.25 4.17
C ARG A 20 -1.21 -21.02 4.84
N ILE A 21 -1.24 -20.41 6.00
CA ILE A 21 -2.49 -20.15 6.73
C ILE A 21 -3.15 -18.86 6.25
N VAL A 22 -4.47 -18.76 6.35
CA VAL A 22 -5.27 -17.63 5.83
C VAL A 22 -4.82 -16.26 6.35
N THR A 23 -4.28 -16.18 7.55
CA THR A 23 -3.74 -14.94 8.15
C THR A 23 -2.21 -14.96 8.18
N GLY A 24 -1.62 -15.52 7.15
CA GLY A 24 -0.18 -15.74 7.09
C GLY A 24 0.53 -14.67 6.30
N ASP A 25 0.75 -13.51 6.94
CA ASP A 25 1.54 -12.43 6.39
C ASP A 25 3.02 -12.84 6.24
N GLY A 26 3.75 -12.10 5.46
CA GLY A 26 5.20 -12.24 5.35
C GLY A 26 5.92 -11.44 6.44
N ILE A 27 5.99 -10.14 6.28
CA ILE A 27 6.66 -9.20 7.20
C ILE A 27 5.69 -8.08 7.57
N ASP A 28 5.38 -7.94 8.86
CA ASP A 28 4.58 -6.85 9.42
C ASP A 28 5.45 -5.87 10.20
N ILE A 29 5.75 -4.73 9.62
CA ILE A 29 6.46 -3.65 10.31
C ILE A 29 5.43 -2.87 11.13
N THR A 30 5.43 -3.08 12.44
CA THR A 30 4.41 -2.53 13.34
C THR A 30 5.01 -1.53 14.32
N SER A 31 4.54 -0.27 14.28
CA SER A 31 4.97 0.80 15.19
C SER A 31 6.50 0.83 15.37
N SER A 32 7.25 0.67 14.28
CA SER A 32 8.72 0.52 14.27
C SER A 32 9.36 1.59 13.38
N GLN A 33 10.59 1.95 13.68
CA GLN A 33 11.34 2.99 12.98
C GLN A 33 12.72 2.51 12.55
N ASP A 34 13.24 3.10 11.46
CA ASP A 34 14.55 2.76 10.91
C ASP A 34 14.67 1.26 10.62
N VAL A 35 13.82 0.81 9.67
CA VAL A 35 13.69 -0.60 9.30
C VAL A 35 14.12 -0.78 7.85
N GLU A 36 15.07 -1.68 7.61
CA GLU A 36 15.48 -2.11 6.27
C GLU A 36 15.05 -3.56 6.03
N VAL A 37 14.35 -3.80 4.89
CA VAL A 37 13.96 -5.14 4.43
C VAL A 37 14.51 -5.34 3.03
N LYS A 38 15.40 -6.34 2.87
CA LYS A 38 16.05 -6.54 1.57
C LYS A 38 16.37 -8.00 1.25
N ASN A 39 16.54 -8.26 -0.06
CA ASN A 39 16.98 -9.54 -0.61
C ASN A 39 16.12 -10.74 -0.17
N CYS A 40 14.87 -10.51 0.17
CA CYS A 40 13.97 -11.54 0.68
C CYS A 40 13.11 -12.13 -0.44
N PHE A 41 12.82 -13.43 -0.32
CA PHE A 41 11.74 -14.07 -1.05
C PHE A 41 10.56 -14.30 -0.09
N ILE A 42 9.42 -13.71 -0.40
CA ILE A 42 8.24 -13.77 0.47
C ILE A 42 7.06 -14.35 -0.29
N ARG A 43 6.62 -15.54 0.12
CA ARG A 43 5.38 -16.16 -0.31
C ARG A 43 4.40 -16.18 0.85
N SER A 44 3.39 -15.35 0.77
CA SER A 44 2.36 -15.21 1.81
C SER A 44 0.98 -15.63 1.31
N THR A 45 0.06 -15.88 2.21
CA THR A 45 -1.37 -16.06 1.93
C THR A 45 -2.20 -14.86 2.37
N ASP A 46 -1.66 -14.00 3.21
CA ASP A 46 -2.14 -12.66 3.51
C ASP A 46 -1.07 -11.67 3.00
N ASP A 47 -0.93 -10.49 3.54
CA ASP A 47 -0.02 -9.46 3.03
C ASP A 47 1.44 -9.95 2.99
N SER A 48 2.16 -9.67 1.88
CA SER A 48 3.58 -10.07 1.83
C SER A 48 4.44 -9.13 2.65
N ILE A 49 4.28 -7.82 2.50
CA ILE A 49 4.88 -6.79 3.35
C ILE A 49 3.78 -5.84 3.79
N CYS A 50 3.61 -5.70 5.08
CA CYS A 50 2.59 -4.86 5.68
C CYS A 50 3.19 -3.84 6.65
N ILE A 51 2.68 -2.61 6.61
CA ILE A 51 3.06 -1.52 7.50
C ILE A 51 1.85 -1.17 8.38
N LYS A 52 2.04 -1.19 9.69
CA LYS A 52 0.98 -0.94 10.67
C LYS A 52 1.47 -0.01 11.78
N ALA A 53 0.67 0.94 12.20
CA ALA A 53 0.93 1.83 13.34
C ALA A 53 -0.14 1.64 14.41
N HIS A 54 -0.18 0.46 15.02
CA HIS A 54 -1.15 0.12 16.06
C HIS A 54 -0.47 -0.50 17.29
N GLY A 55 -1.18 -0.55 18.39
CA GLY A 55 -0.68 -1.15 19.64
C GLY A 55 -0.56 -2.67 19.56
N LEU A 56 0.44 -3.21 20.25
CA LEU A 56 0.68 -4.64 20.35
C LEU A 56 -0.34 -5.30 21.26
N ILE A 57 -1.11 -6.26 20.74
CA ILE A 57 -2.03 -7.13 21.50
C ILE A 57 -2.83 -6.36 22.56
N GLY A 58 -3.42 -5.21 22.15
CA GLY A 58 -4.24 -4.38 23.05
C GLY A 58 -3.46 -3.42 23.95
N ASP A 59 -2.14 -3.35 23.83
CA ASP A 59 -1.32 -2.34 24.52
C ASP A 59 -1.13 -1.10 23.62
N THR A 60 -2.00 -0.13 23.78
CA THR A 60 -1.95 1.13 23.01
C THR A 60 -0.74 2.01 23.36
N SER A 61 -0.02 1.74 24.45
CA SER A 61 1.20 2.49 24.81
C SER A 61 2.36 2.22 23.84
N THR A 62 2.27 1.18 23.03
CA THR A 62 3.25 0.84 22.00
C THR A 62 2.95 1.48 20.64
N VAL A 63 1.83 2.19 20.50
CA VAL A 63 1.51 2.93 19.27
C VAL A 63 2.49 4.08 19.08
N ARG A 64 3.15 4.10 17.95
CA ARG A 64 4.04 5.17 17.53
C ARG A 64 4.14 5.24 16.02
N ASP A 65 4.70 6.32 15.51
CA ASP A 65 4.91 6.52 14.10
C ASP A 65 5.78 5.41 13.50
N VAL A 66 5.48 5.06 12.25
CA VAL A 66 6.37 4.24 11.43
C VAL A 66 7.05 5.15 10.42
N THR A 67 8.37 5.23 10.53
CA THR A 67 9.17 6.13 9.69
C THR A 67 10.53 5.55 9.36
N LYS A 68 11.17 6.05 8.30
CA LYS A 68 12.47 5.60 7.81
C LYS A 68 12.48 4.10 7.50
N VAL A 69 11.49 3.66 6.72
CA VAL A 69 11.42 2.27 6.26
C VAL A 69 11.94 2.19 4.83
N TYR A 70 12.90 1.32 4.60
CA TYR A 70 13.45 1.04 3.29
C TYR A 70 13.30 -0.44 2.93
N VAL A 71 12.44 -0.71 1.94
CA VAL A 71 12.13 -2.05 1.44
C VAL A 71 12.65 -2.16 0.02
N HIS A 72 13.63 -3.03 -0.24
CA HIS A 72 14.22 -3.11 -1.57
C HIS A 72 14.77 -4.49 -1.96
N ASN A 73 14.89 -4.74 -3.25
CA ASN A 73 15.41 -6.00 -3.82
C ASN A 73 14.67 -7.24 -3.32
N ASN A 74 13.36 -7.17 -3.12
CA ASN A 74 12.57 -8.30 -2.64
C ASN A 74 11.73 -8.91 -3.76
N VAL A 75 11.47 -10.20 -3.66
CA VAL A 75 10.55 -10.92 -4.53
C VAL A 75 9.32 -11.32 -3.73
N LEU A 76 8.15 -10.86 -4.17
CA LEU A 76 6.88 -11.01 -3.47
C LEU A 76 5.93 -11.90 -4.25
N TRP A 77 5.39 -12.90 -3.60
CA TRP A 77 4.32 -13.74 -4.11
C TRP A 77 3.19 -13.78 -3.09
N ASN A 78 2.17 -12.98 -3.29
CA ASN A 78 0.96 -13.06 -2.50
C ASN A 78 -0.01 -14.05 -3.15
N ALA A 79 -0.48 -15.01 -2.37
CA ALA A 79 -1.53 -15.93 -2.83
C ALA A 79 -2.90 -15.29 -2.57
N GLU A 80 -3.67 -15.76 -1.58
CA GLU A 80 -5.05 -15.34 -1.31
C GLU A 80 -5.36 -15.59 0.17
N PRO A 81 -6.00 -14.66 0.91
CA PRO A 81 -6.26 -13.24 0.58
C PRO A 81 -5.02 -12.36 0.82
N GLY A 82 -5.07 -11.07 0.57
CA GLY A 82 -4.07 -10.08 0.98
C GLY A 82 -3.47 -9.29 -0.18
N ASN A 83 -2.43 -8.56 0.10
CA ASN A 83 -1.75 -7.64 -0.82
C ASN A 83 -0.28 -8.00 -0.94
N ALA A 84 0.39 -7.58 -2.01
CA ALA A 84 1.84 -7.74 -2.04
C ALA A 84 2.53 -6.70 -1.15
N ILE A 85 2.09 -5.44 -1.21
CA ILE A 85 2.54 -4.38 -0.30
C ILE A 85 1.29 -3.68 0.25
N GLU A 86 1.15 -3.64 1.57
CA GLU A 86 0.02 -3.02 2.27
C GLU A 86 0.50 -2.00 3.30
N LEU A 87 -0.10 -0.81 3.33
CA LEU A 87 -0.10 0.10 4.45
C LEU A 87 -1.50 0.08 5.04
N GLY A 88 -1.69 -0.61 6.15
CA GLY A 88 -3.04 -0.77 6.71
C GLY A 88 -3.26 -2.07 7.50
N TYR A 89 -4.42 -2.23 8.11
CA TYR A 89 -5.49 -1.23 8.28
C TYR A 89 -5.28 -0.37 9.54
N GLY A 90 -4.56 -0.85 10.53
CA GLY A 90 -4.35 -0.21 11.82
C GLY A 90 -3.31 0.91 11.72
N LEU A 91 -3.73 2.10 11.29
CA LEU A 91 -2.87 3.27 11.11
C LEU A 91 -3.28 4.35 12.12
N GLN A 92 -2.97 4.10 13.41
CA GLN A 92 -3.37 4.94 14.53
C GLN A 92 -2.40 6.10 14.80
N SER A 93 -1.21 6.08 14.17
CA SER A 93 -0.18 7.11 14.22
C SER A 93 0.36 7.38 12.84
N GLU A 94 1.27 8.35 12.70
CA GLU A 94 1.83 8.77 11.40
C GLU A 94 2.62 7.64 10.73
N ILE A 95 2.51 7.57 9.40
CA ILE A 95 3.31 6.69 8.55
C ILE A 95 3.94 7.56 7.46
N HIS A 96 5.26 7.71 7.51
CA HIS A 96 5.96 8.61 6.61
C HIS A 96 7.43 8.23 6.39
N ASP A 97 8.07 8.85 5.40
CA ASP A 97 9.46 8.57 5.02
C ASP A 97 9.67 7.08 4.67
N LEU A 98 8.80 6.53 3.81
CA LEU A 98 8.89 5.15 3.37
C LEU A 98 9.35 5.06 1.92
N VAL A 99 10.22 4.12 1.62
CA VAL A 99 10.66 3.81 0.26
C VAL A 99 10.54 2.31 -0.01
N PHE A 100 9.82 1.96 -1.08
CA PHE A 100 9.75 0.63 -1.66
C PHE A 100 10.39 0.68 -3.04
N GLU A 101 11.47 -0.07 -3.25
CA GLU A 101 12.29 0.06 -4.45
C GLU A 101 12.82 -1.29 -4.95
N ASP A 102 12.97 -1.41 -6.28
CA ASP A 102 13.58 -2.57 -6.93
C ASP A 102 12.98 -3.92 -6.50
N CYS A 103 11.66 -3.97 -6.32
CA CYS A 103 10.93 -5.15 -5.91
C CYS A 103 10.20 -5.81 -7.09
N ASP A 104 10.10 -7.14 -7.04
CA ASP A 104 9.34 -7.95 -7.98
C ASP A 104 8.10 -8.53 -7.32
N ILE A 105 6.92 -8.15 -7.80
CA ILE A 105 5.65 -8.77 -7.43
C ILE A 105 5.30 -9.77 -8.52
N ILE A 106 5.68 -11.04 -8.34
CA ILE A 106 5.46 -12.09 -9.34
C ILE A 106 4.03 -12.59 -9.37
N HIS A 107 3.29 -12.43 -8.30
CA HIS A 107 1.87 -12.75 -8.22
C HIS A 107 1.23 -11.99 -7.07
N CYS A 108 0.03 -11.46 -7.31
CA CYS A 108 -0.82 -10.91 -6.26
C CYS A 108 -2.28 -11.24 -6.58
N GLN A 109 -2.91 -11.99 -5.69
CA GLN A 109 -4.29 -12.38 -5.78
C GLN A 109 -4.99 -11.99 -4.49
N TYR A 110 -5.98 -11.12 -4.58
CA TYR A 110 -6.81 -10.76 -3.45
C TYR A 110 -8.16 -11.47 -3.52
N GLU A 111 -8.64 -11.92 -2.37
CA GLU A 111 -9.98 -12.52 -2.22
C GLU A 111 -11.02 -11.47 -1.85
N GLY A 112 -12.05 -11.33 -2.65
CA GLY A 112 -13.21 -10.53 -2.31
C GLY A 112 -13.37 -9.21 -3.05
N ASN A 113 -14.55 -8.63 -2.92
CA ASN A 113 -15.03 -7.54 -3.76
C ASN A 113 -14.55 -6.14 -3.37
N MET A 114 -14.01 -5.97 -2.19
CA MET A 114 -13.90 -4.65 -1.58
C MET A 114 -12.49 -4.14 -1.33
N GLY A 115 -11.50 -4.98 -1.35
CA GLY A 115 -10.20 -4.52 -0.95
C GLY A 115 -9.07 -5.19 -1.73
N GLY A 116 -7.89 -4.67 -1.65
CA GLY A 116 -6.68 -5.30 -2.08
C GLY A 116 -6.25 -5.05 -3.51
N ALA A 117 -4.95 -4.96 -3.62
CA ALA A 117 -4.21 -4.73 -4.85
C ALA A 117 -2.80 -5.26 -4.71
N ALA A 118 -2.00 -5.13 -5.78
CA ALA A 118 -0.56 -5.33 -5.67
C ALA A 118 0.06 -4.34 -4.68
N ILE A 119 -0.39 -3.07 -4.71
CA ILE A 119 0.04 -2.02 -3.78
C ILE A 119 -1.21 -1.34 -3.21
N SER A 120 -1.36 -1.40 -1.89
CA SER A 120 -2.52 -0.88 -1.17
C SER A 120 -2.15 0.07 -0.04
N ILE A 121 -2.99 1.08 0.18
CA ILE A 121 -2.97 1.95 1.35
C ILE A 121 -4.39 2.03 1.88
N HIS A 122 -4.65 1.41 3.00
CA HIS A 122 -5.97 1.32 3.62
C HIS A 122 -5.98 2.03 4.97
N GLN A 123 -6.24 3.34 4.94
CA GLN A 123 -6.31 4.16 6.15
C GLN A 123 -7.67 4.01 6.83
N ALA A 124 -7.70 3.31 7.96
CA ALA A 124 -8.92 3.06 8.72
C ALA A 124 -9.00 3.81 10.05
N ASP A 125 -7.93 4.50 10.45
CA ASP A 125 -7.79 5.18 11.74
C ASP A 125 -7.35 6.64 11.57
N GLY A 126 -6.78 7.26 12.59
CA GLY A 126 -6.52 8.70 12.65
C GLY A 126 -5.10 9.14 12.27
N GLY A 127 -4.15 8.21 12.04
CA GLY A 127 -2.81 8.57 11.60
C GLY A 127 -2.80 9.01 10.13
N HIS A 128 -1.88 9.90 9.76
CA HIS A 128 -1.71 10.28 8.35
C HIS A 128 -0.69 9.38 7.66
N VAL A 129 -0.86 9.17 6.35
CA VAL A 129 0.09 8.45 5.50
C VAL A 129 0.63 9.42 4.47
N HIS A 130 1.93 9.69 4.50
CA HIS A 130 2.55 10.64 3.60
C HIS A 130 4.04 10.38 3.35
N ASP A 131 4.63 11.06 2.37
CA ASP A 131 6.03 10.91 1.99
C ASP A 131 6.40 9.44 1.73
N VAL A 132 5.61 8.76 0.87
CA VAL A 132 5.83 7.36 0.51
C VAL A 132 6.20 7.25 -0.96
N HIS A 133 7.29 6.57 -1.25
CA HIS A 133 7.82 6.37 -2.59
C HIS A 133 7.83 4.89 -2.98
N TYR A 134 7.24 4.59 -4.12
CA TYR A 134 7.29 3.29 -4.78
C TYR A 134 8.04 3.45 -6.10
N ARG A 135 9.22 2.83 -6.24
CA ARG A 135 10.08 3.01 -7.40
C ARG A 135 10.57 1.70 -7.99
N ASN A 136 10.68 1.64 -9.32
CA ASN A 136 11.29 0.51 -10.03
C ASN A 136 10.66 -0.85 -9.65
N ILE A 137 9.35 -0.92 -9.52
CA ILE A 137 8.64 -2.15 -9.17
C ILE A 137 8.13 -2.84 -10.43
N ARG A 138 8.42 -4.14 -10.56
CA ARG A 138 7.89 -4.98 -11.61
C ARG A 138 6.76 -5.85 -11.06
N VAL A 139 5.64 -5.88 -11.78
CA VAL A 139 4.46 -6.66 -11.42
C VAL A 139 4.18 -7.64 -12.55
N GLU A 140 4.39 -8.93 -12.34
CA GLU A 140 4.08 -9.93 -13.36
C GLU A 140 2.58 -10.19 -13.43
N GLN A 141 1.93 -10.40 -12.29
CA GLN A 141 0.49 -10.64 -12.23
C GLN A 141 -0.15 -9.98 -11.02
N ALA A 142 -1.15 -9.12 -11.27
CA ALA A 142 -2.06 -8.61 -10.26
C ALA A 142 -3.50 -8.91 -10.70
N GLU A 143 -4.18 -9.82 -10.02
CA GLU A 143 -5.47 -10.34 -10.51
C GLU A 143 -6.63 -9.38 -10.30
N GLN A 144 -6.59 -8.53 -9.29
CA GLN A 144 -7.71 -7.64 -8.99
C GLN A 144 -7.44 -6.18 -9.31
N LYS A 145 -6.49 -5.58 -8.66
CA LYS A 145 -6.11 -4.18 -8.86
C LYS A 145 -4.60 -4.01 -8.82
N LEU A 146 -4.10 -2.99 -9.47
CA LEU A 146 -2.70 -2.59 -9.29
C LEU A 146 -2.57 -1.70 -8.05
N PHE A 147 -3.43 -0.68 -7.92
CA PHE A 147 -3.44 0.24 -6.79
C PHE A 147 -4.83 0.25 -6.11
N ASP A 148 -4.83 0.24 -4.77
CA ASP A 148 -6.04 0.43 -3.96
C ASP A 148 -5.74 1.37 -2.78
N ILE A 149 -5.96 2.67 -2.98
CA ILE A 149 -5.61 3.71 -2.03
C ILE A 149 -6.89 4.31 -1.48
N LYS A 150 -7.19 4.12 -0.22
CA LYS A 150 -8.46 4.60 0.34
C LYS A 150 -8.45 4.87 1.83
N VAL A 151 -9.23 5.89 2.20
CA VAL A 151 -9.67 6.10 3.58
C VAL A 151 -11.01 5.40 3.76
N LEU A 152 -11.17 4.62 4.84
CA LEU A 152 -12.35 3.76 4.99
C LEU A 152 -12.74 3.51 6.44
N LEU A 153 -13.97 3.07 6.62
CA LEU A 153 -14.46 2.44 7.84
C LEU A 153 -14.54 0.92 7.60
N CYS A 154 -13.92 0.13 8.47
CA CYS A 154 -13.96 -1.32 8.37
C CYS A 154 -13.97 -1.97 9.76
N ARG A 155 -14.01 -3.30 9.81
CA ARG A 155 -14.00 -4.07 11.08
C ARG A 155 -12.74 -3.87 11.93
N TYR A 156 -11.68 -3.35 11.34
CA TYR A 156 -10.39 -3.13 12.01
C TYR A 156 -10.24 -1.70 12.55
N THR A 157 -11.15 -0.80 12.21
CA THR A 157 -11.13 0.59 12.67
C THR A 157 -11.19 0.67 14.20
N GLN A 158 -10.24 1.38 14.78
CA GLN A 158 -10.10 1.61 16.23
C GLN A 158 -10.44 3.06 16.62
N GLN A 159 -10.22 4.00 15.73
CA GLN A 159 -10.40 5.44 15.98
C GLN A 159 -11.53 6.01 15.12
N VAL A 160 -12.26 6.97 15.68
CA VAL A 160 -13.37 7.62 14.98
C VAL A 160 -12.88 8.55 13.87
N ALA A 161 -11.93 9.43 14.21
CA ALA A 161 -11.31 10.32 13.24
C ALA A 161 -10.51 9.52 12.20
N LYS A 162 -10.46 10.03 10.96
CA LYS A 162 -9.68 9.46 9.87
C LYS A 162 -8.53 10.38 9.50
N GLY A 163 -7.35 9.79 9.34
CA GLY A 163 -6.19 10.48 8.79
C GLY A 163 -6.24 10.60 7.27
N GLU A 164 -5.50 11.54 6.75
CA GLU A 164 -5.36 11.77 5.31
C GLU A 164 -4.31 10.84 4.70
N ILE A 165 -4.37 10.67 3.38
CA ILE A 165 -3.34 10.03 2.56
C ILE A 165 -2.89 11.07 1.54
N HIS A 166 -1.60 11.43 1.56
CA HIS A 166 -1.06 12.44 0.65
C HIS A 166 0.44 12.25 0.39
N ASP A 167 0.97 12.97 -0.59
CA ASP A 167 2.39 12.91 -0.97
C ASP A 167 2.87 11.46 -1.22
N ILE A 168 2.13 10.73 -2.07
CA ILE A 168 2.47 9.36 -2.46
C ILE A 168 2.95 9.35 -3.91
N HIS A 169 4.10 8.75 -4.15
CA HIS A 169 4.78 8.77 -5.43
C HIS A 169 5.02 7.38 -5.99
N PHE A 170 4.51 7.13 -7.20
CA PHE A 170 4.74 5.92 -7.97
C PHE A 170 5.58 6.25 -9.19
N GLU A 171 6.78 5.66 -9.29
CA GLU A 171 7.72 5.90 -10.37
C GLU A 171 8.25 4.59 -10.96
N ASN A 172 8.28 4.49 -12.29
CA ASN A 172 8.83 3.33 -13.00
C ASN A 172 8.18 1.99 -12.60
N ILE A 173 6.86 1.93 -12.50
CA ILE A 173 6.14 0.69 -12.23
C ILE A 173 5.83 -0.02 -13.55
N GLN A 174 6.28 -1.25 -13.70
CA GLN A 174 6.11 -2.04 -14.91
C GLN A 174 5.16 -3.21 -14.65
N VAL A 175 4.04 -3.23 -15.36
CA VAL A 175 3.09 -4.34 -15.31
C VAL A 175 3.24 -5.20 -16.55
N LEU A 176 3.61 -6.45 -16.36
CA LEU A 176 3.98 -7.37 -17.45
C LEU A 176 2.78 -8.14 -18.00
N ASN A 177 1.72 -8.32 -17.21
CA ASN A 177 0.47 -8.97 -17.64
C ASN A 177 -0.67 -7.94 -17.71
N GLY A 178 -1.44 -7.98 -18.80
CA GLY A 178 -2.37 -6.91 -19.19
C GLY A 178 -3.77 -6.93 -18.59
N ASP A 179 -4.16 -7.94 -17.84
CA ASP A 179 -5.54 -8.07 -17.33
C ASP A 179 -5.74 -7.45 -15.94
N ILE A 180 -5.23 -6.25 -15.75
CA ILE A 180 -5.44 -5.53 -14.49
C ILE A 180 -6.77 -4.79 -14.51
N PRO A 181 -7.64 -5.02 -13.54
CA PRO A 181 -8.88 -4.28 -13.40
C PRO A 181 -8.65 -2.83 -12.97
N VAL A 182 -9.71 -2.14 -12.69
CA VAL A 182 -9.71 -0.74 -12.28
C VAL A 182 -8.94 -0.54 -10.99
N SER A 183 -8.00 0.39 -10.97
CA SER A 183 -7.36 0.88 -9.75
C SER A 183 -8.21 1.97 -9.08
N LEU A 184 -8.16 2.08 -7.76
CA LEU A 184 -9.03 2.96 -6.98
C LEU A 184 -8.23 3.92 -6.09
N ILE A 185 -8.60 5.19 -6.12
CA ILE A 185 -8.23 6.18 -5.10
C ILE A 185 -9.51 6.78 -4.52
N ARG A 186 -9.72 6.61 -3.21
CA ARG A 186 -10.95 7.06 -2.59
C ARG A 186 -10.74 7.64 -1.19
N GLY A 187 -11.20 8.87 -0.97
CA GLY A 187 -11.35 9.46 0.33
C GLY A 187 -12.57 8.91 1.09
N TYR A 188 -12.89 9.54 2.21
CA TYR A 188 -13.95 9.13 3.12
C TYR A 188 -14.89 10.30 3.41
N GLN A 189 -16.18 10.04 3.50
CA GLN A 189 -17.16 11.09 3.82
C GLN A 189 -18.27 10.56 4.73
N THR A 190 -18.59 11.36 5.71
CA THR A 190 -19.80 11.27 6.55
C THR A 190 -20.54 12.59 6.52
N PRO A 191 -21.71 12.72 7.13
CA PRO A 191 -22.38 14.01 7.25
C PRO A 191 -21.59 15.10 8.00
N THR A 192 -20.59 14.71 8.79
CA THR A 192 -19.83 15.62 9.67
C THR A 192 -18.33 15.65 9.38
N GLU A 193 -17.83 14.77 8.50
CA GLU A 193 -16.41 14.64 8.20
C GLU A 193 -16.22 14.38 6.71
N GLU A 194 -15.23 15.01 6.11
CA GLU A 194 -14.75 14.71 4.77
C GLU A 194 -13.23 14.64 4.81
N VAL A 195 -12.66 13.49 4.41
CA VAL A 195 -11.24 13.26 4.32
C VAL A 195 -10.88 12.90 2.89
N ARG A 196 -9.94 13.61 2.30
CA ARG A 196 -9.52 13.42 0.91
C ARG A 196 -8.20 12.70 0.83
N VAL A 197 -8.03 12.00 -0.28
CA VAL A 197 -6.71 11.55 -0.75
C VAL A 197 -6.20 12.59 -1.73
N HIS A 198 -4.95 13.05 -1.59
CA HIS A 198 -4.43 14.11 -2.44
C HIS A 198 -2.91 14.01 -2.67
N ASP A 199 -2.41 14.80 -3.61
CA ASP A 199 -0.97 14.87 -3.94
C ASP A 199 -0.36 13.49 -4.26
N ILE A 200 -1.01 12.76 -5.18
CA ILE A 200 -0.53 11.46 -5.65
C ILE A 200 0.04 11.59 -7.05
N THR A 201 1.23 11.06 -7.29
CA THR A 201 1.87 11.08 -8.61
C THR A 201 2.10 9.67 -9.16
N PHE A 202 1.89 9.53 -10.46
CA PHE A 202 2.17 8.33 -11.24
C PHE A 202 3.06 8.73 -12.42
N ASP A 203 4.33 8.38 -12.34
CA ASP A 203 5.32 8.71 -13.36
C ASP A 203 5.92 7.45 -13.99
N ASN A 204 5.93 7.42 -15.32
CA ASN A 204 6.48 6.32 -16.11
C ASN A 204 5.92 4.94 -15.75
N ILE A 205 4.60 4.83 -15.64
CA ILE A 205 3.91 3.54 -15.43
C ILE A 205 3.71 2.88 -16.81
N THR A 206 3.99 1.59 -16.90
CA THR A 206 3.83 0.83 -18.16
C THR A 206 2.98 -0.43 -17.97
N PHE A 207 2.10 -0.70 -18.93
CA PHE A 207 1.37 -1.96 -19.07
C PHE A 207 1.83 -2.68 -20.33
N MET A 208 2.41 -3.89 -20.17
CA MET A 208 2.92 -4.70 -21.28
C MET A 208 3.84 -3.90 -22.22
N GLY A 209 4.74 -3.10 -21.63
CA GLY A 209 5.68 -2.26 -22.36
C GLY A 209 5.07 -0.97 -22.97
N LYS A 210 3.76 -0.76 -22.86
CA LYS A 210 3.11 0.47 -23.29
C LYS A 210 3.01 1.46 -22.13
N LYS A 211 3.55 2.65 -22.31
CA LYS A 211 3.47 3.73 -21.32
C LYS A 211 2.04 4.23 -21.15
N CYS A 212 1.61 4.42 -19.91
CA CYS A 212 0.38 5.09 -19.55
C CYS A 212 0.60 6.60 -19.61
N GLU A 213 -0.06 7.28 -20.52
CA GLU A 213 0.03 8.74 -20.65
C GLU A 213 -1.07 9.46 -19.89
N THR A 214 -2.16 8.77 -19.59
CA THR A 214 -3.36 9.34 -18.97
C THR A 214 -3.86 8.46 -17.83
N TRP A 215 -4.73 9.03 -17.00
CA TRP A 215 -5.41 8.28 -15.94
C TRP A 215 -6.33 7.16 -16.48
N GLN A 216 -6.85 7.31 -17.70
CA GLN A 216 -7.62 6.25 -18.38
C GLN A 216 -6.73 5.06 -18.73
N ASP A 217 -5.51 5.30 -19.16
CA ASP A 217 -4.55 4.22 -19.43
C ASP A 217 -4.20 3.44 -18.16
N LEU A 218 -4.15 4.12 -17.00
CA LEU A 218 -4.00 3.51 -15.69
C LEU A 218 -5.25 2.79 -15.19
N ARG A 219 -6.37 2.88 -15.90
CA ARG A 219 -7.69 2.39 -15.44
C ARG A 219 -8.05 2.89 -14.04
N LEU A 220 -7.68 4.14 -13.74
CA LEU A 220 -7.82 4.73 -12.42
C LEU A 220 -9.20 5.34 -12.21
N VAL A 221 -9.85 4.97 -11.12
CA VAL A 221 -11.09 5.59 -10.63
C VAL A 221 -10.79 6.39 -9.39
N THR A 222 -11.28 7.62 -9.32
CA THR A 222 -11.05 8.50 -8.18
C THR A 222 -12.37 9.03 -7.60
N GLU A 223 -12.50 9.01 -6.28
CA GLU A 223 -13.61 9.57 -5.53
C GLU A 223 -13.10 10.29 -4.28
N LEU A 224 -13.55 11.51 -4.01
CA LEU A 224 -13.05 12.33 -2.90
C LEU A 224 -11.50 12.42 -2.90
N ALA A 225 -10.96 12.63 -4.08
CA ALA A 225 -9.52 12.77 -4.30
C ALA A 225 -9.22 14.02 -5.12
N ASN A 226 -8.09 14.66 -4.88
CA ASN A 226 -7.62 15.82 -5.64
C ASN A 226 -6.11 15.80 -5.80
N ASP A 227 -5.60 16.62 -6.70
CA ASP A 227 -4.16 16.74 -6.95
C ASP A 227 -3.51 15.39 -7.29
N ILE A 228 -4.15 14.65 -8.21
CA ILE A 228 -3.65 13.39 -8.75
C ILE A 228 -3.01 13.70 -10.11
N TYR A 229 -1.77 13.26 -10.29
CA TYR A 229 -0.97 13.57 -11.48
C TYR A 229 -0.52 12.29 -12.18
N VAL A 230 -0.57 12.31 -13.51
CA VAL A 230 0.02 11.25 -14.36
C VAL A 230 1.02 11.93 -15.28
N ASN A 231 2.30 11.56 -15.19
CA ASN A 231 3.42 12.19 -15.91
C ASN A 231 3.38 13.74 -15.81
N GLY A 232 3.16 14.26 -14.61
CA GLY A 232 3.08 15.69 -14.32
C GLY A 232 1.79 16.38 -14.78
N VAL A 233 0.85 15.66 -15.41
CA VAL A 233 -0.43 16.22 -15.84
C VAL A 233 -1.51 15.93 -14.80
N ARG A 234 -2.12 16.98 -14.27
CA ARG A 234 -3.20 16.84 -13.29
C ARG A 234 -4.42 16.17 -13.91
N THR A 235 -4.93 15.14 -13.25
CA THR A 235 -6.17 14.49 -13.67
C THR A 235 -7.35 15.40 -13.35
N CYS A 236 -8.13 15.74 -14.35
CA CYS A 236 -9.33 16.53 -14.17
C CYS A 236 -10.55 15.63 -14.30
N LYS A 237 -11.10 15.14 -13.23
CA LYS A 237 -12.54 14.98 -12.98
C LYS A 237 -12.83 13.98 -11.89
N GLN A 238 -13.51 14.44 -10.85
CA GLN A 238 -14.32 13.57 -9.99
C GLN A 238 -15.40 12.94 -10.87
N MET A 239 -15.41 11.63 -11.04
CA MET A 239 -16.64 10.97 -11.42
C MET A 239 -17.55 10.98 -10.21
N LYS A 240 -18.67 11.70 -10.31
CA LYS A 240 -19.78 11.55 -9.36
C LYS A 240 -20.58 10.36 -9.83
N PHE A 241 -20.63 9.32 -9.02
CA PHE A 241 -21.58 8.23 -9.19
C PHE A 241 -22.93 8.63 -8.59
#